data_3da686caf950d96d5067adaa56486c73
#
_entry.id   3da686caf950d96d5067adaa56486c73
#
_cell.length_a   1.000
_cell.length_b   1.000
_cell.length_c   1.000
_cell.angle_alpha   90.00
_cell.angle_beta   90.00
_cell.angle_gamma   90.00
#
_symmetry.space_group_name_H-M   'P 1'
#
loop_
_entity.id
_entity.type
_entity.pdbx_description
1 polymer ?
#
loop_
_entity_poly.entity_id
_entity_poly.type
_entity_poly.pdbx_seq_one_letter_code
_entity_poly.pdbx_strand_id
1 'polypeptide(L)'
;LRSRLREGTSLTDCPAEAVGVRALWQLREQPPAFRAFSSAAELNAAMPAARELLMRRMASNGVTVVDPVNTYVDPRCSVAPGVTLLPGTILRGHTAIAAGCEIGPNSMVRDCIVGKDTTINASQVNESTIGSHTTVGPFTYVRPNCRIGDHCRVGDFVEVKNSVIGDGTKISHLTYVGDSDVGRRVNLSLI
;
A
#
# COMPACT_ATOMS: atom_id res chain seq x y z
N LEU A 1 15.52 4.60 -28.74
CA LEU A 1 15.90 3.90 -27.51
C LEU A 1 15.25 2.51 -27.42
N ARG A 2 13.92 2.41 -27.60
CA ARG A 2 13.19 1.11 -27.55
C ARG A 2 13.64 0.09 -28.60
N SER A 3 14.10 0.52 -29.77
CA SER A 3 14.62 -0.37 -30.82
C SER A 3 15.98 -0.96 -30.46
N ARG A 4 16.88 -0.17 -29.87
CA ARG A 4 18.23 -0.62 -29.49
C ARG A 4 18.26 -1.52 -28.25
N LEU A 5 17.34 -1.33 -27.30
CA LEU A 5 17.21 -2.22 -26.14
C LEU A 5 16.74 -3.64 -26.53
N ARG A 6 16.13 -3.82 -27.73
CA ARG A 6 15.76 -5.14 -28.27
C ARG A 6 16.94 -5.91 -28.83
N GLU A 7 18.08 -5.26 -29.07
CA GLU A 7 19.29 -5.85 -29.63
C GLU A 7 20.33 -6.25 -28.57
N GLY A 8 19.96 -6.25 -27.30
CA GLY A 8 20.82 -6.68 -26.19
C GLY A 8 21.91 -5.67 -25.80
N THR A 9 21.82 -4.43 -26.27
CA THR A 9 22.76 -3.36 -25.90
C THR A 9 22.42 -2.83 -24.50
N SER A 10 23.39 -2.80 -23.59
CA SER A 10 23.23 -2.19 -22.25
C SER A 10 22.92 -0.69 -22.38
N LEU A 11 22.12 -0.18 -21.46
CA LEU A 11 21.88 1.27 -21.33
C LEU A 11 23.17 2.08 -21.15
N THR A 12 24.23 1.45 -20.62
CA THR A 12 25.55 2.04 -20.44
C THR A 12 26.32 2.22 -21.75
N ASP A 13 25.94 1.48 -22.80
CA ASP A 13 26.61 1.49 -24.11
C ASP A 13 25.89 2.41 -25.14
N CYS A 14 24.78 3.05 -24.73
CA CYS A 14 24.10 4.02 -25.59
C CYS A 14 24.87 5.35 -25.62
N PRO A 15 25.15 5.91 -26.82
CA PRO A 15 25.78 7.23 -26.92
C PRO A 15 24.92 8.29 -26.22
N ALA A 16 25.57 9.22 -25.53
CA ALA A 16 24.93 10.29 -24.74
C ALA A 16 23.90 11.11 -25.55
N GLU A 17 24.07 11.20 -26.86
CA GLU A 17 23.19 11.90 -27.80
C GLU A 17 21.82 11.22 -27.97
N ALA A 18 21.72 9.91 -27.68
CA ALA A 18 20.47 9.14 -27.85
C ALA A 18 19.48 9.28 -26.67
N VAL A 19 19.90 9.84 -25.54
CA VAL A 19 19.10 9.90 -24.29
C VAL A 19 19.07 11.32 -23.70
N GLY A 20 19.53 12.31 -24.38
CA GLY A 20 19.67 13.66 -23.83
C GLY A 20 20.70 13.68 -22.68
N VAL A 21 21.81 14.35 -22.89
CA VAL A 21 22.98 14.41 -22.00
C VAL A 21 22.61 14.65 -20.51
N ARG A 22 21.53 15.39 -20.25
CA ARG A 22 21.03 15.68 -18.90
C ARG A 22 20.51 14.45 -18.16
N ALA A 23 19.83 13.54 -18.84
CA ALA A 23 19.26 12.34 -18.20
C ALA A 23 20.36 11.32 -17.83
N LEU A 24 21.39 11.20 -18.64
CA LEU A 24 22.54 10.33 -18.35
C LEU A 24 23.42 10.86 -17.21
N TRP A 25 23.59 12.17 -17.09
CA TRP A 25 24.28 12.79 -15.96
C TRP A 25 23.51 12.57 -14.65
N GLN A 26 22.21 12.77 -14.67
CA GLN A 26 21.37 12.48 -13.50
C GLN A 26 21.42 11.01 -13.07
N LEU A 27 21.54 10.08 -14.02
CA LEU A 27 21.70 8.64 -13.73
C LEU A 27 23.07 8.30 -13.13
N ARG A 28 24.14 9.03 -13.49
CA ARG A 28 25.51 8.82 -12.95
C ARG A 28 25.68 9.33 -11.53
N GLU A 29 24.95 10.38 -11.15
CA GLU A 29 25.00 10.98 -9.81
C GLU A 29 23.92 10.43 -8.86
N GLN A 30 23.11 9.48 -9.32
CA GLN A 30 22.04 8.92 -8.49
C GLN A 30 22.58 7.92 -7.47
N PRO A 31 21.92 7.85 -6.28
CA PRO A 31 22.27 6.90 -5.23
C PRO A 31 22.34 5.45 -5.74
N PRO A 32 23.05 4.56 -5.05
CA PRO A 32 23.19 3.14 -5.45
C PRO A 32 21.89 2.41 -5.75
N ALA A 33 20.76 2.89 -5.22
CA ALA A 33 19.42 2.36 -5.45
C ALA A 33 18.94 2.42 -6.93
N PHE A 34 19.60 3.20 -7.78
CA PHE A 34 19.24 3.36 -9.20
C PHE A 34 20.22 2.68 -10.16
N ARG A 35 21.09 1.82 -9.67
CA ARG A 35 21.98 1.03 -10.53
C ARG A 35 21.21 -0.07 -11.27
N ALA A 36 21.66 -0.41 -12.47
CA ALA A 36 21.21 -1.61 -13.16
C ALA A 36 21.72 -2.84 -12.39
N PHE A 37 20.88 -3.82 -12.17
CA PHE A 37 21.22 -5.06 -11.48
C PHE A 37 21.25 -6.20 -12.48
N SER A 38 22.29 -7.03 -12.41
CA SER A 38 22.47 -8.21 -13.25
C SER A 38 22.11 -9.50 -12.51
N SER A 39 21.93 -9.44 -11.20
CA SER A 39 21.64 -10.60 -10.35
C SER A 39 20.70 -10.27 -9.19
N ALA A 40 20.02 -11.30 -8.67
CA ALA A 40 19.21 -11.18 -7.46
C ALA A 40 20.03 -10.76 -6.23
N ALA A 41 21.30 -11.15 -6.17
CA ALA A 41 22.19 -10.78 -5.08
C ALA A 41 22.46 -9.27 -5.07
N GLU A 42 22.72 -8.68 -6.23
CA GLU A 42 22.91 -7.23 -6.38
C GLU A 42 21.63 -6.45 -6.06
N LEU A 43 20.49 -6.93 -6.52
CA LEU A 43 19.19 -6.36 -6.18
C LEU A 43 18.96 -6.37 -4.67
N ASN A 44 19.17 -7.52 -4.01
CA ASN A 44 18.99 -7.66 -2.57
C ASN A 44 19.94 -6.73 -1.79
N ALA A 45 21.16 -6.54 -2.24
CA ALA A 45 22.13 -5.62 -1.63
C ALA A 45 21.69 -4.14 -1.75
N ALA A 46 20.92 -3.79 -2.79
CA ALA A 46 20.44 -2.42 -3.00
C ALA A 46 19.12 -2.11 -2.28
N MET A 47 18.34 -3.13 -1.92
CA MET A 47 17.01 -2.97 -1.31
C MET A 47 17.00 -2.10 -0.03
N PRO A 48 17.98 -2.21 0.91
CA PRO A 48 18.00 -1.34 2.10
C PRO A 48 18.10 0.15 1.75
N ALA A 49 18.97 0.50 0.81
CA ALA A 49 19.14 1.89 0.37
C ALA A 49 17.88 2.44 -0.34
N ALA A 50 17.26 1.62 -1.18
CA ALA A 50 16.02 1.99 -1.85
C ALA A 50 14.88 2.23 -0.85
N ARG A 51 14.76 1.35 0.15
CA ARG A 51 13.79 1.50 1.24
C ARG A 51 14.05 2.78 2.06
N GLU A 52 15.29 3.03 2.44
CA GLU A 52 15.64 4.25 3.19
C GLU A 52 15.24 5.51 2.44
N LEU A 53 15.52 5.57 1.14
CA LEU A 53 15.13 6.70 0.28
C LEU A 53 13.61 6.88 0.26
N LEU A 54 12.85 5.80 0.14
CA LEU A 54 11.39 5.84 0.15
C LEU A 54 10.85 6.32 1.50
N MET A 55 11.39 5.83 2.62
CA MET A 55 10.98 6.25 3.96
C MET A 55 11.28 7.73 4.21
N ARG A 56 12.44 8.22 3.78
CA ARG A 56 12.77 9.66 3.82
C ARG A 56 11.78 10.49 3.02
N ARG A 57 11.42 10.04 1.81
CA ARG A 57 10.42 10.72 0.98
C ARG A 57 9.05 10.77 1.66
N MET A 58 8.63 9.68 2.29
CA MET A 58 7.37 9.63 3.04
C MET A 58 7.38 10.61 4.21
N ALA A 59 8.44 10.63 5.00
CA ALA A 59 8.60 11.56 6.12
C ALA A 59 8.57 13.03 5.63
N SER A 60 9.25 13.34 4.53
CA SER A 60 9.22 14.69 3.93
C SER A 60 7.83 15.09 3.43
N ASN A 61 6.98 14.13 3.08
CA ASN A 61 5.60 14.34 2.68
C ASN A 61 4.62 14.34 3.87
N GLY A 62 5.11 14.34 5.12
CA GLY A 62 4.26 14.40 6.30
C GLY A 62 3.63 13.07 6.71
N VAL A 63 4.19 11.95 6.30
CA VAL A 63 3.79 10.61 6.74
C VAL A 63 4.66 10.18 7.93
N THR A 64 4.03 9.74 9.01
CA THR A 64 4.74 9.16 10.16
C THR A 64 4.94 7.67 9.96
N VAL A 65 6.19 7.22 9.95
CA VAL A 65 6.53 5.78 9.91
C VAL A 65 7.23 5.43 11.23
N VAL A 66 6.53 4.68 12.09
CA VAL A 66 6.99 4.39 13.45
C VAL A 66 8.21 3.44 13.45
N ASP A 67 8.22 2.46 12.55
CA ASP A 67 9.34 1.53 12.37
C ASP A 67 9.71 1.43 10.88
N PRO A 68 10.61 2.28 10.41
CA PRO A 68 11.03 2.26 9.01
C PRO A 68 11.74 0.97 8.57
N VAL A 69 12.27 0.19 9.53
CA VAL A 69 12.99 -1.06 9.24
C VAL A 69 12.01 -2.19 8.92
N ASN A 70 10.90 -2.27 9.63
CA ASN A 70 9.89 -3.32 9.46
C ASN A 70 8.61 -2.83 8.74
N THR A 71 8.67 -1.70 8.06
CA THR A 71 7.59 -1.19 7.23
C THR A 71 7.97 -1.31 5.75
N TYR A 72 7.09 -1.89 4.95
CA TYR A 72 7.30 -2.11 3.52
C TYR A 72 6.24 -1.38 2.70
N VAL A 73 6.68 -0.48 1.84
CA VAL A 73 5.79 0.28 0.96
C VAL A 73 6.26 0.16 -0.48
N ASP A 74 5.35 -0.24 -1.36
CA ASP A 74 5.61 -0.23 -2.81
C ASP A 74 5.71 1.22 -3.29
N PRO A 75 6.69 1.58 -4.11
CA PRO A 75 6.84 2.93 -4.67
C PRO A 75 5.63 3.46 -5.44
N ARG A 76 4.73 2.57 -5.88
CA ARG A 76 3.47 2.92 -6.56
C ARG A 76 2.35 3.34 -5.62
N CYS A 77 2.52 3.10 -4.31
CA CYS A 77 1.55 3.53 -3.32
C CYS A 77 1.52 5.05 -3.18
N SER A 78 0.32 5.59 -3.00
CA SER A 78 0.08 6.99 -2.67
C SER A 78 -0.38 7.10 -1.21
N VAL A 79 0.40 7.78 -0.38
CA VAL A 79 0.11 7.96 1.04
C VAL A 79 0.05 9.45 1.33
N ALA A 80 -1.10 9.92 1.80
CA ALA A 80 -1.35 11.33 2.08
C ALA A 80 -0.61 11.80 3.35
N PRO A 81 -0.36 13.12 3.49
CA PRO A 81 0.13 13.70 4.73
C PRO A 81 -0.77 13.38 5.93
N GLY A 82 -0.18 13.26 7.12
CA GLY A 82 -0.90 12.94 8.36
C GLY A 82 -1.27 11.46 8.55
N VAL A 83 -0.83 10.58 7.67
CA VAL A 83 -0.96 9.12 7.84
C VAL A 83 0.11 8.61 8.79
N THR A 84 -0.26 7.68 9.66
CA THR A 84 0.67 6.94 10.53
C THR A 84 0.75 5.47 10.09
N LEU A 85 1.98 5.00 9.82
CA LEU A 85 2.27 3.60 9.55
C LEU A 85 2.94 2.97 10.76
N LEU A 86 2.28 1.98 11.35
CA LEU A 86 2.76 1.22 12.51
C LEU A 86 3.67 0.05 12.09
N PRO A 87 4.45 -0.53 13.02
CA PRO A 87 5.38 -1.61 12.72
C PRO A 87 4.73 -2.80 12.00
N GLY A 88 5.45 -3.40 11.06
CA GLY A 88 4.97 -4.55 10.30
C GLY A 88 3.92 -4.23 9.23
N THR A 89 3.69 -2.96 8.94
CA THR A 89 2.79 -2.54 7.85
C THR A 89 3.40 -2.85 6.49
N ILE A 90 2.59 -3.43 5.60
CA ILE A 90 2.96 -3.74 4.22
C ILE A 90 1.94 -3.09 3.28
N LEU A 91 2.35 -2.07 2.52
CA LEU A 91 1.54 -1.47 1.47
C LEU A 91 2.05 -1.92 0.10
N ARG A 92 1.17 -2.46 -0.75
CA ARG A 92 1.54 -3.02 -2.05
C ARG A 92 0.68 -2.49 -3.19
N GLY A 93 1.24 -2.60 -4.40
CA GLY A 93 0.54 -2.29 -5.64
C GLY A 93 0.15 -0.82 -5.75
N HIS A 94 -1.02 -0.55 -6.28
CA HIS A 94 -1.57 0.80 -6.45
C HIS A 94 -2.46 1.21 -5.27
N THR A 95 -1.97 0.99 -4.04
CA THR A 95 -2.72 1.37 -2.84
C THR A 95 -2.67 2.87 -2.60
N ALA A 96 -3.84 3.46 -2.35
CA ALA A 96 -4.00 4.87 -2.01
C ALA A 96 -4.58 5.02 -0.59
N ILE A 97 -3.84 5.71 0.29
CA ILE A 97 -4.24 5.96 1.69
C ILE A 97 -4.49 7.46 1.86
N ALA A 98 -5.70 7.83 2.24
CA ALA A 98 -6.08 9.21 2.51
C ALA A 98 -5.56 9.71 3.87
N ALA A 99 -5.65 11.02 4.09
CA ALA A 99 -5.12 11.67 5.30
C ALA A 99 -5.79 11.17 6.59
N GLY A 100 -5.05 11.23 7.70
CA GLY A 100 -5.53 10.89 9.04
C GLY A 100 -5.65 9.39 9.32
N CYS A 101 -5.28 8.54 8.36
CA CYS A 101 -5.34 7.09 8.56
C CYS A 101 -4.22 6.56 9.46
N GLU A 102 -4.52 5.51 10.21
CA GLU A 102 -3.55 4.70 10.94
C GLU A 102 -3.56 3.26 10.41
N ILE A 103 -2.42 2.81 9.88
CA ILE A 103 -2.30 1.48 9.27
C ILE A 103 -1.28 0.65 10.03
N GLY A 104 -1.68 -0.52 10.47
CA GLY A 104 -0.86 -1.41 11.26
C GLY A 104 -1.38 -1.58 12.70
N PRO A 105 -0.62 -2.22 13.60
CA PRO A 105 0.56 -3.01 13.25
C PRO A 105 0.22 -4.27 12.43
N ASN A 106 1.25 -4.85 11.79
CA ASN A 106 1.11 -6.15 11.09
C ASN A 106 -0.05 -6.23 10.09
N SER A 107 -0.31 -5.15 9.38
CA SER A 107 -1.37 -5.07 8.37
C SER A 107 -0.80 -5.11 6.96
N MET A 108 -1.50 -5.82 6.07
CA MET A 108 -1.18 -5.81 4.64
C MET A 108 -2.35 -5.21 3.85
N VAL A 109 -2.05 -4.17 3.07
CA VAL A 109 -3.03 -3.50 2.19
C VAL A 109 -2.48 -3.52 0.77
N ARG A 110 -3.23 -4.11 -0.16
CA ARG A 110 -2.80 -4.29 -1.54
C ARG A 110 -3.87 -3.86 -2.53
N ASP A 111 -3.49 -2.97 -3.47
CA ASP A 111 -4.37 -2.49 -4.55
C ASP A 111 -5.72 -1.95 -4.02
N CYS A 112 -5.67 -1.14 -2.97
CA CYS A 112 -6.84 -0.63 -2.26
C CYS A 112 -6.92 0.90 -2.28
N ILE A 113 -8.14 1.41 -2.11
CA ILE A 113 -8.40 2.81 -1.81
C ILE A 113 -8.94 2.90 -0.38
N VAL A 114 -8.26 3.67 0.48
CA VAL A 114 -8.64 3.84 1.88
C VAL A 114 -8.99 5.31 2.13
N GLY A 115 -10.22 5.55 2.58
CA GLY A 115 -10.76 6.86 2.90
C GLY A 115 -10.12 7.49 4.14
N LYS A 116 -10.43 8.77 4.39
CA LYS A 116 -9.83 9.57 5.48
C LYS A 116 -10.14 8.99 6.86
N ASP A 117 -9.23 9.25 7.81
CA ASP A 117 -9.44 8.96 9.24
C ASP A 117 -9.86 7.50 9.49
N THR A 118 -9.34 6.58 8.69
CA THR A 118 -9.64 5.14 8.74
C THR A 118 -8.50 4.39 9.39
N THR A 119 -8.84 3.43 10.24
CA THR A 119 -7.88 2.57 10.94
C THR A 119 -7.93 1.15 10.39
N ILE A 120 -6.76 0.58 10.04
CA ILE A 120 -6.62 -0.83 9.66
C ILE A 120 -5.60 -1.48 10.58
N ASN A 121 -6.06 -2.35 11.48
CA ASN A 121 -5.26 -2.95 12.53
C ASN A 121 -5.11 -4.45 12.34
N ALA A 122 -3.88 -4.96 12.34
CA ALA A 122 -3.51 -6.39 12.28
C ALA A 122 -4.35 -7.20 11.27
N SER A 123 -4.57 -6.66 10.08
CA SER A 123 -5.56 -7.15 9.12
C SER A 123 -5.02 -7.20 7.69
N GLN A 124 -5.69 -7.96 6.83
CA GLN A 124 -5.40 -7.99 5.40
C GLN A 124 -6.54 -7.39 4.59
N VAL A 125 -6.22 -6.48 3.67
CA VAL A 125 -7.18 -5.85 2.76
C VAL A 125 -6.64 -5.91 1.35
N ASN A 126 -7.37 -6.54 0.44
CA ASN A 126 -6.95 -6.74 -0.94
C ASN A 126 -7.98 -6.20 -1.93
N GLU A 127 -7.51 -5.47 -2.95
CA GLU A 127 -8.27 -5.09 -4.15
C GLU A 127 -9.68 -4.57 -3.85
N SER A 128 -9.77 -3.65 -2.89
CA SER A 128 -11.05 -3.20 -2.32
C SER A 128 -11.03 -1.71 -1.96
N THR A 129 -12.21 -1.16 -1.73
CA THR A 129 -12.38 0.22 -1.27
C THR A 129 -12.90 0.22 0.16
N ILE A 130 -12.22 0.97 1.03
CA ILE A 130 -12.62 1.22 2.41
C ILE A 130 -12.97 2.71 2.53
N GLY A 131 -14.14 3.01 3.03
CA GLY A 131 -14.61 4.38 3.26
C GLY A 131 -13.87 5.11 4.36
N SER A 132 -14.31 6.34 4.61
CA SER A 132 -13.73 7.21 5.62
C SER A 132 -14.27 6.91 7.03
N HIS A 133 -13.50 7.25 8.06
CA HIS A 133 -13.89 7.05 9.47
C HIS A 133 -14.28 5.59 9.79
N THR A 134 -13.70 4.65 9.08
CA THR A 134 -14.00 3.22 9.18
C THR A 134 -12.88 2.51 9.93
N THR A 135 -13.25 1.53 10.75
CA THR A 135 -12.30 0.69 11.47
C THR A 135 -12.34 -0.73 10.94
N VAL A 136 -11.16 -1.27 10.60
CA VAL A 136 -10.98 -2.65 10.13
C VAL A 136 -10.01 -3.37 11.07
N GLY A 137 -10.46 -4.48 11.61
CA GLY A 137 -9.64 -5.33 12.47
C GLY A 137 -9.93 -5.23 13.97
N PRO A 138 -9.13 -5.92 14.78
CA PRO A 138 -7.98 -6.73 14.34
C PRO A 138 -8.39 -8.06 13.68
N PHE A 139 -7.42 -8.71 13.01
CA PHE A 139 -7.58 -10.05 12.42
C PHE A 139 -8.72 -10.18 11.41
N THR A 140 -8.97 -9.13 10.68
CA THR A 140 -9.97 -9.09 9.60
C THR A 140 -9.32 -9.43 8.26
N TYR A 141 -10.06 -10.15 7.41
CA TYR A 141 -9.68 -10.37 6.03
C TYR A 141 -10.72 -9.78 5.08
N VAL A 142 -10.37 -8.67 4.43
CA VAL A 142 -11.17 -8.12 3.33
C VAL A 142 -10.58 -8.63 2.01
N ARG A 143 -11.34 -9.50 1.34
CA ARG A 143 -10.97 -10.11 0.06
C ARG A 143 -11.25 -9.17 -1.10
N PRO A 144 -10.79 -9.50 -2.32
CA PRO A 144 -11.04 -8.68 -3.50
C PRO A 144 -12.52 -8.36 -3.75
N ASN A 145 -12.74 -7.24 -4.45
CA ASN A 145 -14.04 -6.75 -4.89
C ASN A 145 -14.99 -6.38 -3.75
N CYS A 146 -14.47 -5.91 -2.62
CA CYS A 146 -15.30 -5.37 -1.54
C CYS A 146 -15.36 -3.84 -1.60
N ARG A 147 -16.53 -3.31 -1.26
CA ARG A 147 -16.75 -1.89 -1.00
C ARG A 147 -17.33 -1.73 0.39
N ILE A 148 -16.54 -1.21 1.31
CA ILE A 148 -16.96 -0.90 2.69
C ILE A 148 -17.17 0.61 2.77
N GLY A 149 -18.35 1.03 3.21
CA GLY A 149 -18.76 2.43 3.29
C GLY A 149 -18.07 3.21 4.40
N ASP A 150 -18.55 4.43 4.61
CA ASP A 150 -18.05 5.34 5.65
C ASP A 150 -18.61 4.96 7.02
N HIS A 151 -17.86 5.31 8.09
CA HIS A 151 -18.26 5.09 9.48
C HIS A 151 -18.60 3.64 9.81
N CYS A 152 -18.04 2.69 9.09
CA CYS A 152 -18.23 1.26 9.32
C CYS A 152 -17.27 0.73 10.38
N ARG A 153 -17.65 -0.39 10.97
CA ARG A 153 -16.77 -1.21 11.81
C ARG A 153 -16.78 -2.64 11.31
N VAL A 154 -15.62 -3.12 10.88
CA VAL A 154 -15.39 -4.53 10.55
C VAL A 154 -14.42 -5.06 11.60
N GLY A 155 -14.95 -5.79 12.57
CA GLY A 155 -14.22 -6.18 13.77
C GLY A 155 -13.41 -7.47 13.63
N ASP A 156 -13.13 -8.07 14.75
CA ASP A 156 -12.18 -9.18 14.87
C ASP A 156 -12.71 -10.49 14.27
N PHE A 157 -11.80 -11.19 13.58
CA PHE A 157 -12.08 -12.47 12.91
C PHE A 157 -13.26 -12.41 11.92
N VAL A 158 -13.41 -11.27 11.26
CA VAL A 158 -14.39 -11.08 10.18
C VAL A 158 -13.74 -11.31 8.83
N GLU A 159 -14.41 -12.04 7.97
CA GLU A 159 -14.03 -12.16 6.57
C GLU A 159 -15.13 -11.56 5.67
N VAL A 160 -14.74 -10.67 4.76
CA VAL A 160 -15.65 -10.05 3.77
C VAL A 160 -15.14 -10.39 2.37
N LYS A 161 -16.01 -10.91 1.51
CA LYS A 161 -15.68 -11.30 0.13
C LYS A 161 -16.71 -10.76 -0.83
N ASN A 162 -16.25 -10.10 -1.93
CA ASN A 162 -17.10 -9.70 -3.05
C ASN A 162 -18.46 -9.09 -2.60
N SER A 163 -18.40 -8.12 -1.67
CA SER A 163 -19.58 -7.61 -0.99
C SER A 163 -19.56 -6.09 -0.87
N VAL A 164 -20.75 -5.51 -0.81
CA VAL A 164 -20.96 -4.09 -0.53
C VAL A 164 -21.51 -3.94 0.88
N ILE A 165 -20.83 -3.12 1.69
CA ILE A 165 -21.24 -2.81 3.06
C ILE A 165 -21.58 -1.33 3.13
N GLY A 166 -22.85 -1.03 3.41
CA GLY A 166 -23.34 0.34 3.49
C GLY A 166 -22.87 1.10 4.71
N ASP A 167 -22.88 2.43 4.62
CA ASP A 167 -22.33 3.34 5.64
C ASP A 167 -22.90 3.08 7.04
N GLY A 168 -22.06 3.23 8.05
CA GLY A 168 -22.41 3.09 9.45
C GLY A 168 -22.71 1.65 9.88
N THR A 169 -22.48 0.67 9.01
CA THR A 169 -22.72 -0.75 9.32
C THR A 169 -21.59 -1.29 10.19
N LYS A 170 -21.98 -2.14 11.14
CA LYS A 170 -21.08 -2.80 12.08
C LYS A 170 -21.16 -4.30 11.89
N ILE A 171 -20.01 -4.93 11.64
CA ILE A 171 -19.81 -6.38 11.60
C ILE A 171 -18.85 -6.67 12.75
N SER A 172 -19.40 -7.10 13.90
CA SER A 172 -18.66 -6.99 15.16
C SER A 172 -17.53 -8.00 15.29
N HIS A 173 -17.79 -9.28 15.05
CA HIS A 173 -16.78 -10.34 15.18
C HIS A 173 -17.27 -11.68 14.62
N LEU A 174 -16.33 -12.61 14.36
CA LEU A 174 -16.57 -14.02 14.02
C LEU A 174 -17.61 -14.22 12.90
N THR A 175 -17.59 -13.36 11.89
CA THR A 175 -18.63 -13.33 10.85
C THR A 175 -18.00 -13.46 9.47
N TYR A 176 -18.61 -14.28 8.61
CA TYR A 176 -18.34 -14.29 7.17
C TYR A 176 -19.47 -13.58 6.42
N VAL A 177 -19.08 -12.62 5.58
CA VAL A 177 -20.00 -11.93 4.64
C VAL A 177 -19.48 -12.10 3.23
N GLY A 178 -20.17 -12.89 2.43
CA GLY A 178 -19.75 -13.18 1.06
C GLY A 178 -20.85 -12.93 0.05
N ASP A 179 -20.47 -12.38 -1.12
CA ASP A 179 -21.33 -12.18 -2.28
C ASP A 179 -22.66 -11.47 -1.92
N SER A 180 -22.56 -10.45 -1.05
CA SER A 180 -23.71 -9.83 -0.38
C SER A 180 -23.74 -8.32 -0.55
N ASP A 181 -24.95 -7.75 -0.51
CA ASP A 181 -25.20 -6.31 -0.40
C ASP A 181 -25.84 -6.06 0.98
N VAL A 182 -25.07 -5.48 1.89
CA VAL A 182 -25.50 -5.14 3.24
C VAL A 182 -25.81 -3.65 3.31
N GLY A 183 -27.03 -3.32 3.68
CA GLY A 183 -27.52 -1.95 3.77
C GLY A 183 -26.75 -1.08 4.77
N ARG A 184 -27.22 0.16 4.93
CA ARG A 184 -26.63 1.15 5.85
C ARG A 184 -27.06 0.90 7.29
N ARG A 185 -26.19 1.19 8.25
CA ARG A 185 -26.46 1.14 9.69
C ARG A 185 -26.99 -0.22 10.19
N VAL A 186 -26.60 -1.27 9.51
CA VAL A 186 -26.88 -2.64 9.94
C VAL A 186 -25.89 -3.04 11.04
N ASN A 187 -26.32 -3.84 11.98
CA ASN A 187 -25.46 -4.44 12.99
C ASN A 187 -25.52 -5.97 12.84
N LEU A 188 -24.41 -6.53 12.35
CA LEU A 188 -24.23 -7.97 12.24
C LEU A 188 -23.38 -8.42 13.43
N SER A 189 -23.97 -9.23 14.30
CA SER A 189 -23.29 -9.88 15.42
C SER A 189 -23.83 -11.31 15.50
N LEU A 190 -22.91 -12.27 15.65
CA LEU A 190 -23.30 -13.59 16.08
C LEU A 190 -23.68 -13.52 17.57
N ILE A 191 -24.85 -14.04 17.90
CA ILE A 191 -25.33 -14.22 19.27
C ILE A 191 -24.74 -15.51 19.79
#